data_bddca2641a882a19b1026d8e30540e01
#
_entry.id   bddca2641a882a19b1026d8e30540e01
#
_cell.length_a   1.000
_cell.length_b   1.000
_cell.length_c   1.000
_cell.angle_alpha   90.00
_cell.angle_beta   90.00
_cell.angle_gamma   90.00
#
_symmetry.space_group_name_H-M   'P 1'
#
loop_
_entity.id
_entity.type
_entity.pdbx_description
1 polymer ?
#
loop_
_entity_poly.entity_id
_entity_poly.type
_entity_poly.pdbx_seq_one_letter_code
_entity_poly.pdbx_strand_id
1 'polypeptide(L)'
;VAKHSRGYIYAISRDGVTGGEREASVDGLRDVVSNIESYGGAPALLGFGISTPQHVRDAIAAGAKGAITGSAITKIIERYVEGEHPNPRTVADMDSLKAELNSFVRDMKEATR
;
A
#
# COMPACT_ATOMS: atom_id res chain seq x y z
N VAL A 1 0.43 -18.04 -12.49
CA VAL A 1 1.02 -16.71 -12.23
C VAL A 1 2.41 -16.83 -11.65
N ALA A 2 2.61 -17.63 -10.60
CA ALA A 2 3.91 -17.75 -9.96
C ALA A 2 5.04 -18.17 -10.91
N LYS A 3 4.78 -19.14 -11.79
CA LYS A 3 5.78 -19.63 -12.74
C LYS A 3 6.24 -18.61 -13.77
N HIS A 4 5.41 -17.60 -14.05
CA HIS A 4 5.68 -16.59 -15.07
C HIS A 4 6.05 -15.24 -14.48
N SER A 5 6.15 -15.15 -13.15
CA SER A 5 6.41 -13.89 -12.46
C SER A 5 7.90 -13.67 -12.24
N ARG A 6 8.33 -12.41 -12.42
CA ARG A 6 9.68 -11.95 -12.13
C ARG A 6 9.60 -10.63 -11.38
N GLY A 7 10.62 -10.35 -10.58
CA GLY A 7 10.63 -9.14 -9.76
C GLY A 7 9.78 -9.30 -8.51
N TYR A 8 8.47 -9.06 -8.62
CA TYR A 8 7.54 -9.26 -7.50
C TYR A 8 6.14 -9.61 -8.01
N ILE A 9 5.31 -10.12 -7.10
CA ILE A 9 3.91 -10.39 -7.36
C ILE A 9 3.08 -9.41 -6.53
N TYR A 10 2.16 -8.70 -7.18
CA TYR A 10 1.24 -7.79 -6.51
C TYR A 10 0.08 -8.62 -5.94
N ALA A 11 0.06 -8.79 -4.63
CA ALA A 11 -0.99 -9.55 -3.96
C ALA A 11 -2.09 -8.63 -3.46
N ILE A 12 -3.33 -9.00 -3.72
CA ILE A 12 -4.51 -8.26 -3.29
C ILE A 12 -5.16 -9.03 -2.14
N SER A 13 -5.34 -8.38 -0.99
CA SER A 13 -5.90 -9.03 0.19
C SER A 13 -7.43 -9.19 0.14
N ARG A 14 -8.09 -8.46 -0.74
CA ARG A 14 -9.54 -8.54 -0.94
C ARG A 14 -9.93 -7.94 -2.28
N ASP A 15 -11.11 -8.34 -2.75
CA ASP A 15 -11.71 -7.71 -3.93
C ASP A 15 -12.42 -6.43 -3.51
N GLY A 16 -12.45 -5.45 -4.40
CA GLY A 16 -13.16 -4.23 -4.15
C GLY A 16 -12.55 -3.01 -4.81
N VAL A 17 -13.05 -1.84 -4.43
CA VAL A 17 -12.63 -0.56 -5.00
C VAL A 17 -11.39 -0.05 -4.29
N THR A 18 -10.50 0.58 -5.04
CA THR A 18 -9.33 1.26 -4.51
C THR A 18 -9.76 2.36 -3.54
N GLY A 19 -9.09 2.46 -2.40
CA GLY A 19 -9.39 3.45 -1.39
C GLY A 19 -10.46 3.03 -0.39
N GLY A 20 -10.89 1.76 -0.42
CA GLY A 20 -11.82 1.23 0.58
C GLY A 20 -11.25 1.31 1.99
N GLU A 21 -12.15 1.52 2.97
CA GLU A 21 -11.77 1.76 4.36
C GLU A 21 -11.52 0.49 5.17
N ARG A 22 -11.78 -0.67 4.60
CA ARG A 22 -11.57 -1.94 5.31
C ARG A 22 -10.10 -2.26 5.44
N GLU A 23 -9.72 -2.75 6.60
CA GLU A 23 -8.37 -3.24 6.84
C GLU A 23 -8.09 -4.51 6.02
N ALA A 24 -6.82 -4.73 5.71
CA ALA A 24 -6.39 -5.93 5.02
C ALA A 24 -6.66 -7.18 5.86
N SER A 25 -7.18 -8.24 5.22
CA SER A 25 -7.40 -9.51 5.89
C SER A 25 -6.08 -10.29 5.97
N VAL A 26 -5.59 -10.49 7.19
CA VAL A 26 -4.32 -11.19 7.43
C VAL A 26 -4.44 -12.67 7.07
N ASP A 27 -5.55 -13.31 7.41
CA ASP A 27 -5.74 -14.74 7.18
C ASP A 27 -5.77 -15.09 5.69
N GLY A 28 -6.54 -14.36 4.90
CA GLY A 28 -6.59 -14.55 3.46
C GLY A 28 -5.25 -14.28 2.80
N LEU A 29 -4.52 -13.29 3.29
CA LEU A 29 -3.20 -12.95 2.77
C LEU A 29 -2.19 -14.08 3.01
N ARG A 30 -2.21 -14.71 4.18
CA ARG A 30 -1.31 -15.83 4.48
C ARG A 30 -1.48 -16.98 3.48
N ASP A 31 -2.71 -17.30 3.13
CA ASP A 31 -3.00 -18.35 2.16
C ASP A 31 -2.44 -18.01 0.77
N VAL A 32 -2.63 -16.77 0.33
CA VAL A 32 -2.12 -16.31 -0.96
C VAL A 32 -0.60 -16.36 -0.99
N VAL A 33 0.06 -15.83 0.03
CA VAL A 33 1.53 -15.81 0.11
C VAL A 33 2.08 -17.22 0.16
N SER A 34 1.48 -18.11 0.96
CA SER A 34 1.90 -19.50 1.07
C SER A 34 1.80 -20.22 -0.28
N ASN A 35 0.73 -20.00 -1.04
CA ASN A 35 0.57 -20.56 -2.36
C ASN A 35 1.64 -20.09 -3.34
N ILE A 36 1.94 -18.78 -3.32
CA ILE A 36 2.97 -18.20 -4.17
C ILE A 36 4.33 -18.84 -3.87
N GLU A 37 4.69 -18.97 -2.60
CA GLU A 37 5.94 -19.58 -2.18
C GLU A 37 6.00 -21.05 -2.58
N SER A 38 4.90 -21.79 -2.43
CA SER A 38 4.82 -23.22 -2.80
C SER A 38 5.12 -23.46 -4.28
N TYR A 39 4.78 -22.52 -5.14
CA TYR A 39 5.03 -22.61 -6.58
C TYR A 39 6.31 -21.90 -7.02
N GLY A 40 7.15 -21.48 -6.09
CA GLY A 40 8.43 -20.84 -6.39
C GLY A 40 8.29 -19.48 -7.05
N GLY A 41 7.23 -18.74 -6.73
CA GLY A 41 6.98 -17.44 -7.31
C GLY A 41 7.90 -16.35 -6.77
N ALA A 42 7.89 -15.19 -7.45
CA ALA A 42 8.60 -14.00 -7.01
C ALA A 42 8.04 -13.50 -5.66
N PRO A 43 8.80 -12.67 -4.92
CA PRO A 43 8.33 -12.14 -3.64
C PRO A 43 6.97 -11.43 -3.76
N ALA A 44 6.08 -11.67 -2.79
CA ALA A 44 4.76 -11.06 -2.78
C ALA A 44 4.78 -9.71 -2.06
N LEU A 45 4.20 -8.69 -2.69
CA LEU A 45 3.97 -7.39 -2.06
C LEU A 45 2.46 -7.17 -1.93
N LEU A 46 2.01 -6.84 -0.73
CA LEU A 46 0.59 -6.59 -0.49
C LEU A 46 0.25 -5.15 -0.87
N GLY A 47 -0.76 -4.97 -1.72
CA GLY A 47 -1.08 -3.67 -2.29
C GLY A 47 -2.46 -3.12 -2.03
N PHE A 48 -3.29 -3.74 -1.20
CA PHE A 48 -4.65 -3.28 -0.98
C PHE A 48 -4.94 -3.13 0.51
N GLY A 49 -5.48 -1.97 0.88
CA GLY A 49 -5.84 -1.70 2.28
C GLY A 49 -4.69 -1.24 3.16
N ILE A 50 -3.56 -0.86 2.57
CA ILE A 50 -2.37 -0.41 3.31
C ILE A 50 -2.43 1.11 3.46
N SER A 51 -2.70 1.58 4.67
CA SER A 51 -2.79 3.01 4.97
C SER A 51 -2.10 3.42 6.27
N THR A 52 -1.67 2.46 7.09
CA THR A 52 -1.00 2.73 8.37
C THR A 52 0.23 1.87 8.53
N PRO A 53 1.19 2.26 9.39
CA PRO A 53 2.33 1.40 9.73
C PRO A 53 1.92 0.04 10.27
N GLN A 54 0.80 -0.03 11.00
CA GLN A 54 0.30 -1.30 11.51
C GLN A 54 -0.11 -2.24 10.38
N HIS A 55 -0.73 -1.71 9.32
CA HIS A 55 -1.06 -2.52 8.14
C HIS A 55 0.18 -3.12 7.50
N VAL A 56 1.28 -2.36 7.46
CA VAL A 56 2.57 -2.85 6.95
C VAL A 56 3.09 -3.97 7.83
N ARG A 57 3.07 -3.80 9.15
CA ARG A 57 3.52 -4.83 10.09
C ARG A 57 2.71 -6.11 9.93
N ASP A 58 1.39 -5.98 9.79
CA ASP A 58 0.50 -7.12 9.61
C ASP A 58 0.79 -7.86 8.30
N ALA A 59 1.05 -7.13 7.23
CA ALA A 59 1.41 -7.72 5.94
C ALA A 59 2.71 -8.51 6.02
N ILE A 60 3.73 -7.94 6.64
CA ILE A 60 5.03 -8.61 6.83
C ILE A 60 4.86 -9.85 7.71
N ALA A 61 4.09 -9.75 8.79
CA ALA A 61 3.81 -10.88 9.69
C ALA A 61 3.08 -12.02 8.97
N ALA A 62 2.27 -11.69 7.97
CA ALA A 62 1.56 -12.70 7.16
C ALA A 62 2.45 -13.36 6.10
N GLY A 63 3.69 -12.90 5.94
CA GLY A 63 4.66 -13.48 5.00
C GLY A 63 4.94 -12.64 3.76
N ALA A 64 4.28 -11.51 3.57
CA ALA A 64 4.58 -10.61 2.46
C ALA A 64 6.00 -10.03 2.63
N LYS A 65 6.68 -9.79 1.52
CA LYS A 65 8.03 -9.22 1.53
C LYS A 65 8.02 -7.70 1.52
N GLY A 66 6.85 -7.09 1.37
CA GLY A 66 6.68 -5.65 1.40
C GLY A 66 5.23 -5.28 1.23
N ALA A 67 4.97 -3.99 1.19
CA ALA A 67 3.63 -3.44 1.03
C ALA A 67 3.64 -2.28 0.04
N ILE A 68 2.53 -2.10 -0.64
CA ILE A 68 2.34 -1.03 -1.61
C ILE A 68 1.20 -0.17 -1.09
N THR A 69 1.41 1.14 -1.01
CA THR A 69 0.39 2.09 -0.61
C THR A 69 0.19 3.13 -1.72
N GLY A 70 -1.03 3.46 -2.01
CA GLY A 70 -1.37 4.42 -3.06
C GLY A 70 -2.46 5.38 -2.59
N SER A 71 -3.63 4.87 -2.26
CA SER A 71 -4.78 5.69 -1.85
C SER A 71 -4.49 6.58 -0.65
N ALA A 72 -3.70 6.10 0.31
CA ALA A 72 -3.32 6.89 1.48
C ALA A 72 -2.50 8.11 1.08
N ILE A 73 -1.59 7.96 0.13
CA ILE A 73 -0.78 9.07 -0.40
C ILE A 73 -1.69 10.08 -1.11
N THR A 74 -2.61 9.60 -1.93
CA THR A 74 -3.58 10.46 -2.62
C THR A 74 -4.41 11.27 -1.62
N LYS A 75 -4.85 10.66 -0.53
CA LYS A 75 -5.62 11.34 0.51
C LYS A 75 -4.81 12.44 1.21
N ILE A 76 -3.53 12.21 1.43
CA ILE A 76 -2.63 13.22 1.98
C ILE A 76 -2.53 14.41 1.01
N ILE A 77 -2.31 14.14 -0.26
CA ILE A 77 -2.21 15.18 -1.29
C ILE A 77 -3.50 16.00 -1.36
N GLU A 78 -4.65 15.34 -1.34
CA GLU A 78 -5.95 16.02 -1.43
C GLU A 78 -6.18 17.05 -0.34
N ARG A 79 -5.64 16.84 0.86
CA ARG A 79 -5.78 17.80 1.97
C ARG A 79 -5.08 19.12 1.70
N TYR A 80 -4.12 19.14 0.78
CA TYR A 80 -3.34 20.35 0.44
C TYR A 80 -3.71 20.96 -0.91
N VAL A 81 -4.63 20.34 -1.63
CA VAL A 81 -5.02 20.80 -2.97
C VAL A 81 -6.17 21.81 -2.87
N GLU A 82 -6.02 22.95 -3.55
CA GLU A 82 -7.04 23.95 -3.69
C GLU A 82 -7.64 23.91 -5.10
N GLY A 83 -8.89 24.32 -5.24
CA GLY A 83 -9.61 24.34 -6.49
C GLY A 83 -10.51 23.14 -6.64
N GLU A 84 -11.53 23.29 -7.49
CA GLU A 84 -12.51 22.24 -7.76
C GLU A 84 -12.37 21.71 -9.18
N HIS A 85 -12.54 20.41 -9.32
CA HIS A 85 -12.59 19.80 -10.63
C HIS A 85 -13.82 20.32 -11.41
N PRO A 86 -13.71 20.64 -12.72
CA PRO A 86 -12.58 20.40 -13.62
C PRO A 86 -11.55 21.54 -13.71
N ASN A 87 -11.65 22.55 -12.88
CA ASN A 87 -10.71 23.67 -12.91
C ASN A 87 -9.30 23.23 -12.51
N PRO A 88 -8.25 23.94 -12.96
CA PRO A 88 -6.90 23.64 -12.52
C PRO A 88 -6.78 23.66 -10.99
N ARG A 89 -6.16 22.63 -10.44
CA ARG A 89 -5.96 22.50 -8.99
C ARG A 89 -4.51 22.83 -8.65
N THR A 90 -4.34 23.53 -7.53
CA THR A 90 -3.02 23.94 -7.06
C THR A 90 -2.80 23.45 -5.64
N VAL A 91 -1.52 23.33 -5.23
CA VAL A 91 -1.16 22.96 -3.88
C VAL A 91 -0.99 24.22 -3.04
N ALA A 92 -1.75 24.33 -1.95
CA ALA A 92 -1.76 25.53 -1.08
C ALA A 92 -0.44 25.72 -0.33
N ASP A 93 0.12 24.63 0.20
CA ASP A 93 1.35 24.65 1.00
C ASP A 93 2.22 23.46 0.62
N MET A 94 3.07 23.66 -0.37
CA MET A 94 3.92 22.59 -0.89
C MET A 94 4.91 22.09 0.16
N ASP A 95 5.45 22.97 0.99
CA ASP A 95 6.43 22.57 2.00
C ASP A 95 5.80 21.64 3.07
N SER A 96 4.61 21.97 3.53
CA SER A 96 3.89 21.13 4.48
C SER A 96 3.48 19.80 3.86
N LEU A 97 3.04 19.81 2.59
CA LEU A 97 2.71 18.57 1.87
C LEU A 97 3.92 17.66 1.77
N LYS A 98 5.07 18.20 1.36
CA LYS A 98 6.31 17.40 1.26
C LYS A 98 6.74 16.83 2.61
N ALA A 99 6.62 17.62 3.68
CA ALA A 99 6.98 17.18 5.02
C ALA A 99 6.08 16.04 5.48
N GLU A 100 4.77 16.14 5.24
CA GLU A 100 3.83 15.09 5.63
C GLU A 100 4.02 13.81 4.82
N LEU A 101 4.24 13.92 3.51
CA LEU A 101 4.54 12.76 2.66
C LEU A 101 5.83 12.07 3.11
N ASN A 102 6.87 12.84 3.39
CA ASN A 102 8.16 12.32 3.85
C ASN A 102 7.99 11.58 5.18
N SER A 103 7.26 12.14 6.13
CA SER A 103 6.99 11.52 7.43
C SER A 103 6.18 10.23 7.26
N PHE A 104 5.15 10.26 6.42
CA PHE A 104 4.32 9.09 6.13
C PHE A 104 5.16 7.93 5.56
N VAL A 105 5.95 8.21 4.53
CA VAL A 105 6.78 7.17 3.89
C VAL A 105 7.82 6.63 4.87
N ARG A 106 8.41 7.50 5.68
CA ARG A 106 9.38 7.09 6.70
C ARG A 106 8.76 6.13 7.71
N ASP A 107 7.59 6.47 8.24
CA ASP A 107 6.89 5.65 9.22
C ASP A 107 6.50 4.30 8.63
N MET A 108 6.04 4.29 7.38
CA MET A 108 5.69 3.05 6.69
C MET A 108 6.93 2.17 6.46
N LYS A 109 8.05 2.77 6.09
CA LYS A 109 9.30 2.04 5.88
C LYS A 109 9.85 1.48 7.19
N GLU A 110 9.80 2.23 8.27
CA GLU A 110 10.23 1.75 9.58
C GLU A 110 9.42 0.54 10.04
N ALA A 111 8.15 0.46 9.67
CA ALA A 111 7.28 -0.67 10.00
C ALA A 111 7.72 -2.00 9.35
N THR A 112 8.60 -1.95 8.35
CA THR A 112 9.14 -3.14 7.68
C THR A 112 10.36 -3.74 8.38
N ARG A 113 10.88 -3.06 9.37
CA ARG A 113 12.12 -3.44 10.08
C ARG A 113 11.86 -4.19 11.36
#